data_029c20d516c628af08f65968dd5c35ca
#
_entry.id   029c20d516c628af08f65968dd5c35ca
#
_cell.length_a   1.000
_cell.length_b   1.000
_cell.length_c   1.000
_cell.angle_alpha   90.00
_cell.angle_beta   90.00
_cell.angle_gamma   90.00
#
_symmetry.space_group_name_H-M   'P 1'
#
loop_
_entity.id
_entity.type
_entity.pdbx_description
1 polymer ?
#
loop_
_entity_poly.entity_id
_entity_poly.type
_entity_poly.pdbx_seq_one_letter_code
_entity_poly.pdbx_strand_id
1 'polypeptide(L)'
;MTKSLLDTFAKDNLPPAEQFPEFSNLAELDYPDKLNCAKFFLDDVVAEGFGERPVIITPQEEYTYARLQKDANQLAHVLVDDCGLIPGNRVLLRAPNSYMMAACWFGVVKAGGIAVSTMPLFRAKELGVMIEKAQIKIAFCDARLKDELISAQADSKLDQILLFGGSELEEKMSVKPEAFENYPTSSDDTCLIAFTSGT
;
A
#
# COMPACT_ATOMS: atom_id res chain seq x y z
N MET A 1 20.50 -11.77 8.08
CA MET A 1 19.22 -11.12 7.72
C MET A 1 18.58 -11.93 6.61
N THR A 2 17.51 -12.64 6.88
CA THR A 2 16.77 -13.41 5.88
C THR A 2 16.05 -12.42 4.98
N LYS A 3 16.27 -12.50 3.66
CA LYS A 3 15.56 -11.70 2.67
C LYS A 3 14.10 -12.18 2.68
N SER A 4 13.17 -11.40 3.21
CA SER A 4 11.76 -11.73 3.14
C SER A 4 11.11 -11.16 1.88
N LEU A 5 11.49 -9.95 1.43
CA LEU A 5 11.03 -9.40 0.16
C LEU A 5 11.86 -9.92 -1.02
N LEU A 6 11.17 -10.27 -2.10
CA LEU A 6 11.80 -10.76 -3.35
C LEU A 6 12.42 -9.62 -4.16
N ASP A 7 11.72 -8.48 -4.26
CA ASP A 7 12.27 -7.25 -4.82
C ASP A 7 12.94 -6.47 -3.69
N THR A 8 14.27 -6.38 -3.75
CA THR A 8 15.10 -5.75 -2.72
C THR A 8 15.37 -4.27 -2.97
N PHE A 9 14.77 -3.68 -3.99
CA PHE A 9 15.05 -2.31 -4.43
C PHE A 9 15.02 -1.30 -3.27
N ALA A 10 14.00 -1.32 -2.41
CA ALA A 10 13.91 -0.37 -1.31
C ALA A 10 15.10 -0.50 -0.34
N LYS A 11 15.49 -1.73 -0.02
CA LYS A 11 16.62 -2.02 0.87
C LYS A 11 17.97 -1.63 0.23
N ASP A 12 18.12 -1.93 -1.05
CA ASP A 12 19.37 -1.68 -1.79
C ASP A 12 19.63 -0.17 -2.03
N ASN A 13 18.57 0.66 -1.87
CA ASN A 13 18.63 2.11 -2.01
C ASN A 13 18.54 2.87 -0.68
N LEU A 14 18.66 2.19 0.46
CA LEU A 14 18.79 2.85 1.75
C LEU A 14 20.13 3.61 1.82
N PRO A 15 20.20 4.73 2.55
CA PRO A 15 21.45 5.41 2.80
C PRO A 15 22.41 4.49 3.60
N PRO A 16 23.71 4.77 3.62
CA PRO A 16 24.65 4.09 4.50
C PRO A 16 24.21 4.15 5.97
N ALA A 17 24.49 3.11 6.74
CA ALA A 17 24.05 3.00 8.14
C ALA A 17 24.47 4.20 9.01
N GLU A 18 25.62 4.81 8.69
CA GLU A 18 26.15 5.99 9.39
C GLU A 18 25.30 7.26 9.19
N GLN A 19 24.43 7.24 8.20
CA GLN A 19 23.48 8.34 7.91
C GLN A 19 22.09 8.08 8.48
N PHE A 20 21.87 6.94 9.12
CA PHE A 20 20.58 6.68 9.77
C PHE A 20 20.43 7.55 11.01
N PRO A 21 19.19 7.99 11.31
CA PRO A 21 18.92 8.66 12.56
C PRO A 21 19.18 7.71 13.74
N GLU A 22 19.56 8.26 14.89
CA GLU A 22 19.58 7.49 16.12
C GLU A 22 18.17 7.12 16.53
N PHE A 23 17.92 5.83 16.69
CA PHE A 23 16.65 5.34 17.19
C PHE A 23 16.70 5.27 18.72
N SER A 24 15.85 6.02 19.40
CA SER A 24 15.66 5.95 20.84
C SER A 24 14.45 5.09 21.18
N ASN A 25 14.53 4.31 22.27
CA ASN A 25 13.44 3.53 22.85
C ASN A 25 12.90 2.37 21.98
N LEU A 26 13.61 1.93 20.94
CA LEU A 26 13.20 0.76 20.17
C LEU A 26 13.15 -0.53 21.00
N ALA A 27 14.00 -0.65 22.04
CA ALA A 27 13.97 -1.78 22.95
C ALA A 27 12.68 -1.92 23.76
N GLU A 28 11.90 -0.85 23.89
CA GLU A 28 10.59 -0.84 24.54
C GLU A 28 9.47 -1.34 23.62
N LEU A 29 9.75 -1.39 22.31
CA LEU A 29 8.83 -1.84 21.27
C LEU A 29 9.18 -3.28 20.91
N ASP A 30 8.67 -4.24 21.67
CA ASP A 30 8.93 -5.68 21.46
C ASP A 30 8.15 -6.22 20.25
N TYR A 31 8.57 -5.83 19.04
CA TYR A 31 7.97 -6.35 17.81
C TYR A 31 8.56 -7.72 17.46
N PRO A 32 7.71 -8.67 16.99
CA PRO A 32 8.20 -9.97 16.54
C PRO A 32 9.03 -9.83 15.26
N ASP A 33 10.00 -10.71 15.05
CA ASP A 33 10.85 -10.75 13.84
C ASP A 33 10.03 -10.83 12.54
N LYS A 34 8.90 -11.56 12.58
CA LYS A 34 7.94 -11.65 11.48
C LYS A 34 6.75 -10.75 11.78
N LEU A 35 6.64 -9.69 11.02
CA LEU A 35 5.58 -8.70 11.19
C LEU A 35 5.08 -8.22 9.83
N ASN A 36 3.82 -8.48 9.53
CA ASN A 36 3.10 -7.79 8.48
C ASN A 36 2.17 -6.75 9.12
N CYS A 37 2.37 -5.47 8.81
CA CYS A 37 1.60 -4.38 9.44
C CYS A 37 0.09 -4.52 9.18
N ALA A 38 -0.31 -5.03 8.01
CA ALA A 38 -1.72 -5.24 7.74
C ALA A 38 -2.31 -6.38 8.58
N LYS A 39 -1.54 -7.46 8.79
CA LYS A 39 -1.95 -8.51 9.72
C LYS A 39 -2.12 -7.94 11.12
N PHE A 40 -1.12 -7.24 11.62
CA PHE A 40 -1.10 -6.74 13.00
C PHE A 40 -2.21 -5.73 13.29
N PHE A 41 -2.41 -4.74 12.41
CA PHE A 41 -3.38 -3.66 12.63
C PHE A 41 -4.79 -3.96 12.14
N LEU A 42 -5.01 -5.02 11.38
CA LEU A 42 -6.31 -5.33 10.79
C LEU A 42 -6.75 -6.76 11.09
N ASP A 43 -5.97 -7.77 10.66
CA ASP A 43 -6.43 -9.16 10.77
C ASP A 43 -6.48 -9.65 12.22
N ASP A 44 -5.46 -9.32 13.01
CA ASP A 44 -5.42 -9.72 14.43
C ASP A 44 -6.54 -9.04 15.23
N VAL A 45 -6.87 -7.79 14.92
CA VAL A 45 -7.99 -7.06 15.52
C VAL A 45 -9.33 -7.75 15.23
N VAL A 46 -9.53 -8.20 13.98
CA VAL A 46 -10.73 -8.97 13.62
C VAL A 46 -10.76 -10.33 14.32
N ALA A 47 -9.62 -11.03 14.36
CA ALA A 47 -9.50 -12.33 15.02
C ALA A 47 -9.74 -12.26 16.54
N GLU A 48 -9.41 -11.15 17.18
CA GLU A 48 -9.70 -10.87 18.58
C GLU A 48 -11.19 -10.56 18.86
N GLY A 49 -12.04 -10.57 17.84
CA GLY A 49 -13.48 -10.34 17.97
C GLY A 49 -13.94 -8.90 17.84
N PHE A 50 -13.07 -7.99 17.37
CA PHE A 50 -13.40 -6.58 17.18
C PHE A 50 -13.84 -6.23 15.75
N GLY A 51 -14.15 -7.23 14.92
CA GLY A 51 -14.51 -7.05 13.52
C GLY A 51 -15.65 -6.07 13.27
N GLU A 52 -16.66 -6.04 14.14
CA GLU A 52 -17.82 -5.15 14.01
C GLU A 52 -17.59 -3.72 14.52
N ARG A 53 -16.44 -3.44 15.10
CA ARG A 53 -16.13 -2.06 15.52
C ARG A 53 -15.89 -1.16 14.30
N PRO A 54 -16.36 0.11 14.34
CA PRO A 54 -16.03 1.07 13.30
C PRO A 54 -14.53 1.38 13.32
N VAL A 55 -13.90 1.37 12.15
CA VAL A 55 -12.50 1.73 11.94
C VAL A 55 -12.35 3.03 11.17
N ILE A 56 -13.26 3.32 10.27
CA ILE A 56 -13.30 4.57 9.51
C ILE A 56 -14.73 5.12 9.54
N ILE A 57 -14.85 6.38 9.96
CA ILE A 57 -16.12 7.08 10.05
C ILE A 57 -16.08 8.25 9.05
N THR A 58 -17.03 8.28 8.15
CA THR A 58 -17.23 9.37 7.19
C THR A 58 -18.57 10.05 7.46
N PRO A 59 -18.85 11.21 6.89
CA PRO A 59 -20.17 11.84 7.01
C PRO A 59 -21.33 10.99 6.44
N GLN A 60 -21.04 10.04 5.55
CA GLN A 60 -22.03 9.23 4.85
C GLN A 60 -22.19 7.83 5.44
N GLU A 61 -21.12 7.25 5.98
CA GLU A 61 -21.08 5.84 6.34
C GLU A 61 -19.98 5.54 7.38
N GLU A 62 -20.23 4.55 8.22
CA GLU A 62 -19.25 3.92 9.10
C GLU A 62 -18.79 2.59 8.49
N TYR A 63 -17.48 2.39 8.46
CA TYR A 63 -16.85 1.17 7.96
C TYR A 63 -16.25 0.38 9.11
N THR A 64 -16.54 -0.93 9.17
CA THR A 64 -16.04 -1.82 10.22
C THR A 64 -14.68 -2.41 9.86
N TYR A 65 -13.97 -2.93 10.87
CA TYR A 65 -12.73 -3.69 10.66
C TYR A 65 -12.94 -4.90 9.76
N ALA A 66 -14.03 -5.65 9.94
CA ALA A 66 -14.35 -6.83 9.12
C ALA A 66 -14.53 -6.45 7.65
N ARG A 67 -15.23 -5.34 7.36
CA ARG A 67 -15.40 -4.85 5.99
C ARG A 67 -14.06 -4.41 5.39
N LEU A 68 -13.25 -3.68 6.15
CA LEU A 68 -11.92 -3.24 5.69
C LEU A 68 -11.01 -4.44 5.40
N GLN A 69 -11.05 -5.47 6.25
CA GLN A 69 -10.30 -6.71 6.05
C GLN A 69 -10.70 -7.41 4.75
N LYS A 70 -12.01 -7.59 4.53
CA LYS A 70 -12.55 -8.19 3.32
C LYS A 70 -12.06 -7.44 2.07
N ASP A 71 -12.26 -6.13 2.03
CA ASP A 71 -11.90 -5.33 0.86
C ASP A 71 -10.38 -5.31 0.63
N ALA A 72 -9.57 -5.24 1.70
CA ALA A 72 -8.12 -5.33 1.61
C ALA A 72 -7.64 -6.71 1.10
N ASN A 73 -8.32 -7.80 1.49
CA ASN A 73 -8.03 -9.15 0.99
C ASN A 73 -8.29 -9.25 -0.51
N GLN A 74 -9.43 -8.74 -0.98
CA GLN A 74 -9.77 -8.72 -2.40
C GLN A 74 -8.78 -7.87 -3.21
N LEU A 75 -8.36 -6.71 -2.67
CA LEU A 75 -7.33 -5.86 -3.29
C LEU A 75 -5.97 -6.55 -3.35
N ALA A 76 -5.59 -7.30 -2.33
CA ALA A 76 -4.35 -8.09 -2.35
C ALA A 76 -4.39 -9.16 -3.45
N HIS A 77 -5.54 -9.84 -3.65
CA HIS A 77 -5.74 -10.75 -4.77
C HIS A 77 -5.64 -10.04 -6.13
N VAL A 78 -6.26 -8.89 -6.31
CA VAL A 78 -6.13 -8.11 -7.56
C VAL A 78 -4.66 -7.79 -7.84
N LEU A 79 -3.89 -7.37 -6.84
CA LEU A 79 -2.46 -7.07 -7.01
C LEU A 79 -1.64 -8.30 -7.41
N VAL A 80 -1.85 -9.42 -6.75
CA VAL A 80 -1.06 -10.64 -7.00
C VAL A 80 -1.50 -11.33 -8.27
N ASP A 81 -2.81 -11.59 -8.42
CA ASP A 81 -3.33 -12.45 -9.48
C ASP A 81 -3.43 -11.71 -10.83
N ASP A 82 -3.89 -10.44 -10.81
CA ASP A 82 -4.19 -9.70 -12.02
C ASP A 82 -3.03 -8.77 -12.43
N CYS A 83 -2.32 -8.18 -11.44
CA CYS A 83 -1.24 -7.24 -11.72
C CYS A 83 0.16 -7.88 -11.66
N GLY A 84 0.28 -9.10 -11.15
CA GLY A 84 1.56 -9.80 -11.03
C GLY A 84 2.51 -9.14 -10.03
N LEU A 85 1.98 -8.54 -8.96
CA LEU A 85 2.79 -7.93 -7.92
C LEU A 85 3.74 -8.95 -7.30
N ILE A 86 5.01 -8.59 -7.24
CA ILE A 86 6.05 -9.35 -6.54
C ILE A 86 6.32 -8.66 -5.19
N PRO A 87 6.41 -9.41 -4.06
CA PRO A 87 6.72 -8.82 -2.76
C PRO A 87 7.96 -7.93 -2.79
N GLY A 88 7.82 -6.70 -2.29
CA GLY A 88 8.82 -5.64 -2.41
C GLY A 88 8.56 -4.66 -3.56
N ASN A 89 7.64 -4.94 -4.48
CA ASN A 89 7.25 -3.96 -5.49
C ASN A 89 6.55 -2.76 -4.85
N ARG A 90 6.77 -1.57 -5.44
CA ARG A 90 6.15 -0.32 -4.99
C ARG A 90 4.85 -0.10 -5.74
N VAL A 91 3.80 0.25 -4.99
CA VAL A 91 2.48 0.58 -5.53
C VAL A 91 2.14 2.02 -5.18
N LEU A 92 1.90 2.83 -6.19
CA LEU A 92 1.49 4.22 -5.99
C LEU A 92 0.03 4.28 -5.58
N LEU A 93 -0.25 5.04 -4.53
CA LEU A 93 -1.60 5.31 -4.05
C LEU A 93 -1.91 6.80 -4.24
N ARG A 94 -2.88 7.09 -5.13
CA ARG A 94 -3.28 8.46 -5.47
C ARG A 94 -4.75 8.70 -5.18
N ALA A 95 -5.03 9.24 -4.01
CA ALA A 95 -6.39 9.57 -3.58
C ALA A 95 -6.36 10.63 -2.46
N PRO A 96 -7.48 11.33 -2.23
CA PRO A 96 -7.70 11.97 -0.95
C PRO A 96 -7.88 10.91 0.15
N ASN A 97 -7.83 11.35 1.42
CA ASN A 97 -8.16 10.48 2.53
C ASN A 97 -9.59 9.95 2.37
N SER A 98 -9.71 8.65 2.18
CA SER A 98 -10.96 7.96 1.94
C SER A 98 -10.87 6.51 2.43
N TYR A 99 -12.02 5.87 2.59
CA TYR A 99 -12.06 4.45 2.92
C TYR A 99 -11.26 3.59 1.92
N MET A 100 -11.49 3.79 0.62
CA MET A 100 -10.82 3.01 -0.42
C MET A 100 -9.30 3.23 -0.42
N MET A 101 -8.83 4.44 -0.10
CA MET A 101 -7.39 4.72 0.06
C MET A 101 -6.78 3.85 1.17
N ALA A 102 -7.47 3.73 2.30
CA ALA A 102 -7.03 2.86 3.39
C ALA A 102 -7.08 1.37 2.99
N ALA A 103 -8.16 0.93 2.35
CA ALA A 103 -8.28 -0.45 1.86
C ALA A 103 -7.15 -0.79 0.88
N CYS A 104 -6.82 0.09 -0.06
CA CYS A 104 -5.70 -0.08 -0.98
C CYS A 104 -4.36 -0.18 -0.24
N TRP A 105 -4.12 0.66 0.78
CA TRP A 105 -2.90 0.59 1.59
C TRP A 105 -2.75 -0.77 2.26
N PHE A 106 -3.80 -1.23 2.94
CA PHE A 106 -3.79 -2.54 3.58
C PHE A 106 -3.63 -3.68 2.56
N GLY A 107 -4.30 -3.61 1.42
CA GLY A 107 -4.17 -4.61 0.34
C GLY A 107 -2.74 -4.72 -0.19
N VAL A 108 -2.07 -3.58 -0.40
CA VAL A 108 -0.65 -3.54 -0.81
C VAL A 108 0.24 -4.22 0.23
N VAL A 109 0.08 -3.87 1.51
CA VAL A 109 0.91 -4.43 2.60
C VAL A 109 0.63 -5.91 2.81
N LYS A 110 -0.63 -6.37 2.71
CA LYS A 110 -0.99 -7.79 2.75
C LYS A 110 -0.25 -8.60 1.69
N ALA A 111 -0.18 -8.08 0.47
CA ALA A 111 0.52 -8.71 -0.65
C ALA A 111 2.05 -8.64 -0.55
N GLY A 112 2.61 -8.05 0.51
CA GLY A 112 4.05 -7.80 0.66
C GLY A 112 4.57 -6.67 -0.22
N GLY A 113 3.69 -5.85 -0.78
CA GLY A 113 4.04 -4.64 -1.51
C GLY A 113 4.45 -3.49 -0.60
N ILE A 114 5.02 -2.45 -1.19
CA ILE A 114 5.44 -1.22 -0.52
C ILE A 114 4.51 -0.09 -1.00
N ALA A 115 3.76 0.50 -0.08
CA ALA A 115 2.84 1.59 -0.39
C ALA A 115 3.60 2.91 -0.63
N VAL A 116 3.28 3.61 -1.73
CA VAL A 116 3.82 4.94 -2.03
C VAL A 116 2.65 5.91 -2.15
N SER A 117 2.27 6.53 -1.03
CA SER A 117 1.14 7.45 -0.98
C SER A 117 1.52 8.83 -1.50
N THR A 118 0.64 9.43 -2.31
CA THR A 118 0.86 10.74 -2.92
C THR A 118 -0.22 11.74 -2.56
N MET A 119 0.16 13.01 -2.55
CA MET A 119 -0.83 14.08 -2.38
C MET A 119 -1.70 14.25 -3.63
N PRO A 120 -3.03 14.44 -3.49
CA PRO A 120 -3.94 14.69 -4.62
C PRO A 120 -3.53 15.89 -5.50
N LEU A 121 -2.81 16.86 -4.93
CA LEU A 121 -2.40 18.08 -5.62
C LEU A 121 -1.20 17.92 -6.55
N PHE A 122 -0.48 16.79 -6.48
CA PHE A 122 0.67 16.59 -7.37
C PHE A 122 0.24 16.50 -8.84
N ARG A 123 1.04 17.11 -9.69
CA ARG A 123 0.86 17.14 -11.15
C ARG A 123 1.70 16.03 -11.80
N ALA A 124 1.52 15.87 -13.10
CA ALA A 124 2.22 14.84 -13.87
C ALA A 124 3.74 14.87 -13.68
N LYS A 125 4.34 16.06 -13.57
CA LYS A 125 5.80 16.22 -13.36
C LYS A 125 6.28 15.63 -12.05
N GLU A 126 5.61 15.95 -10.93
CA GLU A 126 5.97 15.43 -9.60
C GLU A 126 5.71 13.92 -9.54
N LEU A 127 4.59 13.47 -10.09
CA LEU A 127 4.25 12.05 -10.17
C LEU A 127 5.29 11.28 -10.99
N GLY A 128 5.71 11.79 -12.13
CA GLY A 128 6.75 11.17 -12.95
C GLY A 128 8.08 10.99 -12.22
N VAL A 129 8.50 12.00 -11.45
CA VAL A 129 9.72 11.90 -10.60
C VAL A 129 9.58 10.80 -9.55
N MET A 130 8.41 10.68 -8.90
CA MET A 130 8.17 9.65 -7.87
C MET A 130 8.15 8.26 -8.49
N ILE A 131 7.45 8.10 -9.62
CA ILE A 131 7.36 6.85 -10.37
C ILE A 131 8.75 6.36 -10.77
N GLU A 132 9.57 7.26 -11.31
CA GLU A 132 10.94 6.92 -11.72
C GLU A 132 11.84 6.59 -10.55
N LYS A 133 11.88 7.45 -9.52
CA LYS A 133 12.74 7.26 -8.36
C LYS A 133 12.42 5.99 -7.58
N ALA A 134 11.15 5.67 -7.37
CA ALA A 134 10.74 4.48 -6.65
C ALA A 134 10.52 3.26 -7.57
N GLN A 135 10.74 3.39 -8.88
CA GLN A 135 10.56 2.32 -9.86
C GLN A 135 9.14 1.71 -9.76
N ILE A 136 8.12 2.55 -9.76
CA ILE A 136 6.72 2.15 -9.59
C ILE A 136 6.17 1.62 -10.91
N LYS A 137 5.51 0.46 -10.87
CA LYS A 137 4.88 -0.16 -12.04
C LYS A 137 3.36 -0.26 -11.94
N ILE A 138 2.82 -0.21 -10.72
CA ILE A 138 1.39 -0.38 -10.43
C ILE A 138 0.91 0.83 -9.64
N ALA A 139 -0.28 1.33 -9.97
CA ALA A 139 -0.93 2.40 -9.22
C ALA A 139 -2.40 2.12 -8.98
N PHE A 140 -2.87 2.40 -7.76
CA PHE A 140 -4.27 2.62 -7.46
C PHE A 140 -4.56 4.13 -7.48
N CYS A 141 -5.60 4.54 -8.17
CA CYS A 141 -5.94 5.94 -8.33
C CYS A 141 -7.45 6.19 -8.20
N ASP A 142 -7.81 7.20 -7.44
CA ASP A 142 -9.17 7.75 -7.48
C ASP A 142 -9.47 8.25 -8.89
N ALA A 143 -10.56 7.78 -9.50
CA ALA A 143 -10.91 8.10 -10.88
C ALA A 143 -10.99 9.61 -11.16
N ARG A 144 -11.28 10.42 -10.12
CA ARG A 144 -11.30 11.89 -10.22
C ARG A 144 -9.92 12.53 -10.40
N LEU A 145 -8.85 11.79 -10.10
CA LEU A 145 -7.46 12.27 -10.12
C LEU A 145 -6.63 11.63 -11.23
N LYS A 146 -7.25 10.90 -12.15
CA LYS A 146 -6.57 10.05 -13.13
C LYS A 146 -5.75 10.83 -14.17
N ASP A 147 -6.22 12.01 -14.59
CA ASP A 147 -5.67 12.69 -15.77
C ASP A 147 -4.17 13.02 -15.62
N GLU A 148 -3.77 13.54 -14.47
CA GLU A 148 -2.37 13.84 -14.18
C GLU A 148 -1.51 12.55 -14.08
N LEU A 149 -2.09 11.45 -13.61
CA LEU A 149 -1.38 10.18 -13.50
C LEU A 149 -1.22 9.52 -14.89
N ILE A 150 -2.24 9.58 -15.74
CA ILE A 150 -2.15 9.11 -17.13
C ILE A 150 -1.11 9.93 -17.91
N SER A 151 -1.08 11.24 -17.68
CA SER A 151 -0.05 12.09 -18.29
C SER A 151 1.37 11.72 -17.83
N ALA A 152 1.53 11.39 -16.54
CA ALA A 152 2.81 10.93 -16.00
C ALA A 152 3.20 9.52 -16.50
N GLN A 153 2.23 8.67 -16.79
CA GLN A 153 2.45 7.31 -17.29
C GLN A 153 3.13 7.31 -18.66
N ALA A 154 2.75 8.23 -19.55
CA ALA A 154 3.21 8.27 -20.93
C ALA A 154 4.75 8.29 -21.08
N ASP A 155 5.44 8.91 -20.13
CA ASP A 155 6.90 9.07 -20.12
C ASP A 155 7.58 8.30 -18.97
N SER A 156 6.91 7.28 -18.41
CA SER A 156 7.39 6.58 -17.21
C SER A 156 7.32 5.05 -17.34
N LYS A 157 7.77 4.35 -16.28
CA LYS A 157 7.72 2.89 -16.17
C LYS A 157 6.42 2.39 -15.51
N LEU A 158 5.41 3.23 -15.35
CA LEU A 158 4.13 2.86 -14.78
C LEU A 158 3.35 2.02 -15.80
N ASP A 159 3.24 0.73 -15.55
CA ASP A 159 2.62 -0.21 -16.48
C ASP A 159 1.09 -0.24 -16.33
N GLN A 160 0.59 -0.20 -15.08
CA GLN A 160 -0.81 -0.42 -14.78
C GLN A 160 -1.37 0.65 -13.85
N ILE A 161 -2.53 1.20 -14.21
CA ILE A 161 -3.34 2.09 -13.37
C ILE A 161 -4.69 1.43 -13.16
N LEU A 162 -5.04 1.18 -11.89
CA LEU A 162 -6.33 0.67 -11.50
C LEU A 162 -7.15 1.79 -10.86
N LEU A 163 -8.29 2.10 -11.45
CA LEU A 163 -9.13 3.21 -11.03
C LEU A 163 -10.23 2.74 -10.09
N PHE A 164 -10.38 3.37 -8.95
CA PHE A 164 -11.50 3.18 -8.03
C PHE A 164 -12.41 4.42 -7.95
N GLY A 165 -13.62 4.24 -7.43
CA GLY A 165 -14.65 5.28 -7.44
C GLY A 165 -15.32 5.47 -8.81
N GLY A 166 -15.14 4.49 -9.72
CA GLY A 166 -15.73 4.47 -11.05
C GLY A 166 -16.18 3.08 -11.50
N SER A 167 -16.30 2.13 -10.59
CA SER A 167 -16.65 0.72 -10.71
C SER A 167 -15.56 -0.24 -11.21
N GLU A 168 -14.53 0.20 -11.92
CA GLU A 168 -13.54 -0.71 -12.55
C GLU A 168 -12.80 -1.58 -11.53
N LEU A 169 -12.22 -0.99 -10.49
CA LEU A 169 -11.52 -1.75 -9.45
C LEU A 169 -12.49 -2.54 -8.58
N GLU A 170 -13.62 -1.93 -8.24
CA GLU A 170 -14.66 -2.56 -7.43
C GLU A 170 -15.22 -3.82 -8.09
N GLU A 171 -15.40 -3.83 -9.42
CA GLU A 171 -15.81 -5.01 -10.19
C GLU A 171 -14.74 -6.11 -10.13
N LYS A 172 -13.45 -5.76 -10.30
CA LYS A 172 -12.33 -6.71 -10.14
C LYS A 172 -12.29 -7.32 -8.73
N MET A 173 -12.48 -6.50 -7.69
CA MET A 173 -12.53 -6.94 -6.30
C MET A 173 -13.68 -7.92 -6.06
N SER A 174 -14.87 -7.63 -6.58
CA SER A 174 -16.11 -8.37 -6.28
C SER A 174 -16.05 -9.86 -6.65
N VAL A 175 -15.17 -10.23 -7.58
CA VAL A 175 -14.97 -11.62 -8.03
C VAL A 175 -13.81 -12.33 -7.35
N LYS A 176 -13.07 -11.61 -6.46
CA LYS A 176 -11.94 -12.18 -5.73
C LYS A 176 -12.38 -12.78 -4.39
N PRO A 177 -11.65 -13.79 -3.88
CA PRO A 177 -11.89 -14.36 -2.55
C PRO A 177 -11.83 -13.29 -1.44
N GLU A 178 -12.67 -13.47 -0.42
CA GLU A 178 -12.73 -12.57 0.74
C GLU A 178 -11.63 -12.87 1.79
N ALA A 179 -10.91 -14.00 1.66
CA ALA A 179 -9.77 -14.38 2.49
C ALA A 179 -8.48 -14.29 1.69
N PHE A 180 -7.41 -13.82 2.33
CA PHE A 180 -6.07 -13.72 1.74
C PHE A 180 -5.01 -14.10 2.78
N GLU A 181 -4.03 -14.91 2.40
CA GLU A 181 -2.89 -15.23 3.24
C GLU A 181 -1.82 -14.14 3.10
N ASN A 182 -1.58 -13.40 4.16
CA ASN A 182 -0.61 -12.29 4.15
C ASN A 182 0.80 -12.78 3.83
N TYR A 183 1.51 -12.04 2.99
CA TYR A 183 2.91 -12.31 2.75
C TYR A 183 3.71 -12.16 4.06
N PRO A 184 4.57 -13.13 4.41
CA PRO A 184 5.30 -13.15 5.69
C PRO A 184 6.49 -12.18 5.68
N THR A 185 6.22 -10.88 5.83
CA THR A 185 7.25 -9.84 5.94
C THR A 185 7.98 -9.91 7.28
N SER A 186 9.21 -9.36 7.30
CA SER A 186 9.98 -9.10 8.52
C SER A 186 9.64 -7.72 9.10
N SER A 187 9.83 -7.53 10.39
CA SER A 187 9.72 -6.21 11.03
C SER A 187 10.68 -5.16 10.46
N ASP A 188 11.80 -5.59 9.85
CA ASP A 188 12.79 -4.73 9.19
C ASP A 188 12.44 -4.42 7.73
N ASP A 189 11.39 -5.01 7.17
CA ASP A 189 11.02 -4.78 5.78
C ASP A 189 10.33 -3.43 5.60
N THR A 190 10.66 -2.75 4.52
CA THR A 190 9.99 -1.50 4.15
C THR A 190 8.55 -1.79 3.74
N CYS A 191 7.57 -1.15 4.38
CA CYS A 191 6.15 -1.23 3.99
C CYS A 191 5.61 0.08 3.38
N LEU A 192 6.34 1.18 3.54
CA LEU A 192 5.94 2.52 3.07
C LEU A 192 7.15 3.31 2.59
N ILE A 193 7.00 4.02 1.47
CA ILE A 193 7.91 5.06 1.03
C ILE A 193 7.15 6.38 0.97
N ALA A 194 7.59 7.37 1.74
CA ALA A 194 7.02 8.71 1.74
C ALA A 194 7.99 9.70 1.06
N PHE A 195 7.46 10.46 0.09
CA PHE A 195 8.20 11.55 -0.51
C PHE A 195 7.89 12.83 0.26
N THR A 196 8.93 13.49 0.74
CA THR A 196 8.82 14.82 1.35
C THR A 196 9.03 15.91 0.30
N SER A 197 8.45 17.10 0.51
CA SER A 197 8.83 18.27 -0.26
C SER A 197 10.31 18.53 0.03
N GLY A 198 11.15 18.37 -1.00
CA GLY A 198 12.59 18.59 -0.82
C GLY A 198 12.87 19.98 -0.25
N THR A 199 13.58 20.00 0.84
CA THR A 199 14.25 21.19 1.37
C THR A 199 15.65 21.26 0.83
#